data_bc80010cdfbe8be213293c4410cf0981
#
_entry.id   bc80010cdfbe8be213293c4410cf0981
#
_cell.length_a   1.000
_cell.length_b   1.000
_cell.length_c   1.000
_cell.angle_alpha   90.00
_cell.angle_beta   90.00
_cell.angle_gamma   90.00
#
_symmetry.space_group_name_H-M   'P 1'
#
loop_
_entity.id
_entity.type
_entity.pdbx_description
1 polymer ?
#
loop_
_entity_poly.entity_id
_entity_poly.type
_entity_poly.pdbx_seq_one_letter_code
_entity_poly.pdbx_strand_id
1 'polypeptide(L)'
;MLVIRNVFVAKPGKASQMAELMKEVMSSRPGPKVRVLTDYVGKFNTVVMEFEVNEMAEYEKQYKQYLSDPEMKEKMKGYADMYQEGYREVLHII
;
A
#
# COMPACT_ATOMS: atom_id res chain seq x y z
N MET A 1 -17.12 -2.98 -8.62
CA MET A 1 -16.03 -3.39 -7.72
C MET A 1 -14.69 -3.03 -8.32
N LEU A 2 -13.85 -2.35 -7.56
CA LEU A 2 -12.53 -1.91 -8.01
C LEU A 2 -11.45 -2.52 -7.13
N VAL A 3 -10.30 -2.82 -7.73
CA VAL A 3 -9.08 -3.17 -7.01
C VAL A 3 -8.14 -1.98 -7.06
N ILE A 4 -7.68 -1.55 -5.90
CA ILE A 4 -6.65 -0.52 -5.78
C ILE A 4 -5.33 -1.23 -5.50
N ARG A 5 -4.31 -0.94 -6.30
CA ARG A 5 -2.98 -1.53 -6.17
C ARG A 5 -1.94 -0.41 -6.09
N ASN A 6 -1.28 -0.30 -4.96
CA ASN A 6 -0.13 0.58 -4.82
C ASN A 6 1.12 -0.28 -4.99
N VAL A 7 1.87 -0.03 -6.05
CA VAL A 7 3.04 -0.83 -6.44
C VAL A 7 4.30 -0.02 -6.20
N PHE A 8 5.21 -0.58 -5.44
CA PHE A 8 6.50 0.05 -5.15
C PHE A 8 7.65 -0.84 -5.57
N VAL A 9 8.72 -0.24 -6.03
CA VAL A 9 9.99 -0.91 -6.21
C VAL A 9 10.90 -0.41 -5.10
N ALA A 10 11.16 -1.26 -4.12
CA ALA A 10 11.98 -0.91 -2.97
C ALA A 10 13.45 -0.81 -3.36
N LYS A 11 14.19 -0.04 -2.60
CA LYS A 11 15.65 -0.03 -2.72
C LYS A 11 16.21 -1.39 -2.33
N PRO A 12 17.36 -1.80 -2.90
CA PRO A 12 17.96 -3.09 -2.55
C PRO A 12 18.10 -3.26 -1.04
N GLY A 13 17.64 -4.41 -0.54
CA GLY A 13 17.66 -4.72 0.89
C GLY A 13 16.54 -4.13 1.73
N LYS A 14 15.61 -3.37 1.13
CA LYS A 14 14.53 -2.70 1.85
C LYS A 14 13.14 -3.30 1.63
N ALA A 15 13.00 -4.23 0.69
CA ALA A 15 11.68 -4.76 0.33
C ALA A 15 10.95 -5.44 1.51
N SER A 16 11.63 -6.29 2.25
CA SER A 16 11.03 -7.00 3.39
C SER A 16 10.60 -6.03 4.50
N GLN A 17 11.46 -5.06 4.80
CA GLN A 17 11.20 -4.04 5.80
C GLN A 17 9.97 -3.20 5.40
N MET A 18 9.89 -2.81 4.15
CA MET A 18 8.77 -2.04 3.62
C MET A 18 7.47 -2.84 3.66
N ALA A 19 7.51 -4.11 3.25
CA ALA A 19 6.35 -4.99 3.27
C ALA A 19 5.82 -5.20 4.69
N GLU A 20 6.69 -5.43 5.66
CA GLU A 20 6.29 -5.58 7.06
C GLU A 20 5.70 -4.31 7.64
N LEU A 21 6.28 -3.16 7.33
CA LEU A 21 5.75 -1.86 7.75
C LEU A 21 4.34 -1.64 7.21
N MET A 22 4.11 -1.88 5.93
CA MET A 22 2.80 -1.73 5.31
C MET A 22 1.78 -2.68 5.91
N LYS A 23 2.15 -3.93 6.14
CA LYS A 23 1.27 -4.92 6.75
C LYS A 23 0.87 -4.50 8.16
N GLU A 24 1.80 -4.05 8.96
CA GLU A 24 1.56 -3.58 10.33
C GLU A 24 0.61 -2.38 10.35
N VAL A 25 0.90 -1.37 9.54
CA VAL A 25 0.10 -0.15 9.48
C VAL A 25 -1.32 -0.45 9.01
N MET A 26 -1.47 -1.24 7.95
CA MET A 26 -2.78 -1.52 7.37
C MET A 26 -3.62 -2.45 8.22
N SER A 27 -3.02 -3.35 8.98
CA SER A 27 -3.76 -4.25 9.87
C SER A 27 -4.36 -3.54 11.08
N SER A 28 -3.85 -2.37 11.44
CA SER A 28 -4.35 -1.58 12.57
C SER A 28 -5.48 -0.62 12.19
N ARG A 29 -5.84 -0.54 10.91
CA ARG A 29 -6.87 0.39 10.40
C ARG A 29 -8.20 -0.31 10.21
N PRO A 30 -9.33 0.39 10.51
CA PRO A 30 -10.64 -0.06 10.04
C PRO A 30 -10.73 0.12 8.52
N GLY A 31 -11.53 -0.72 7.87
CA GLY A 31 -11.75 -0.61 6.44
C GLY A 31 -11.54 -1.94 5.71
N PRO A 32 -11.35 -1.91 4.39
CA PRO A 32 -11.21 -3.13 3.61
C PRO A 32 -9.95 -3.89 3.99
N LYS A 33 -10.01 -5.20 3.81
CA LYS A 33 -8.85 -6.07 4.03
C LYS A 33 -7.76 -5.75 3.00
N VAL A 34 -6.58 -5.45 3.48
CA VAL A 34 -5.42 -5.13 2.64
C VAL A 34 -4.51 -6.35 2.55
N ARG A 35 -4.09 -6.67 1.33
CA ARG A 35 -3.05 -7.68 1.09
C ARG A 35 -1.75 -6.98 0.77
N VAL A 36 -0.66 -7.49 1.31
CA VAL A 36 0.68 -7.04 0.97
C VAL A 36 1.38 -8.18 0.26
N LEU A 37 1.87 -7.91 -0.93
CA LEU A 37 2.48 -8.89 -1.82
C LEU A 37 3.91 -8.48 -2.11
N THR A 38 4.79 -9.47 -2.22
CA THR A 38 6.18 -9.24 -2.66
C THR A 38 6.48 -10.15 -3.84
N ASP A 39 7.48 -9.79 -4.62
CA ASP A 39 7.85 -10.61 -5.76
C ASP A 39 8.38 -11.97 -5.31
N TYR A 40 7.88 -13.01 -5.96
CA TYR A 40 8.45 -14.36 -5.89
C TYR A 40 9.23 -14.64 -7.18
N VAL A 41 8.57 -14.39 -8.30
CA VAL A 41 9.18 -14.39 -9.62
C VAL A 41 8.67 -13.14 -10.34
N GLY A 42 9.54 -12.27 -10.76
CA GLY A 42 9.19 -11.02 -11.43
C GLY A 42 10.22 -9.94 -11.19
N LYS A 43 9.80 -8.69 -11.24
CA LYS A 43 10.69 -7.56 -11.01
C LYS A 43 11.17 -7.55 -9.54
N PHE A 44 12.48 -7.53 -9.36
CA PHE A 44 13.07 -7.56 -8.02
C PHE A 44 12.64 -6.39 -7.15
N ASN A 45 12.47 -6.67 -5.86
CA ASN A 45 12.14 -5.69 -4.83
C ASN A 45 10.77 -5.03 -4.99
N THR A 46 9.84 -5.73 -5.64
CA THR A 46 8.46 -5.26 -5.78
C THR A 46 7.69 -5.50 -4.48
N VAL A 47 7.01 -4.45 -4.01
CA VAL A 47 6.09 -4.52 -2.87
C VAL A 47 4.75 -3.96 -3.33
N VAL A 48 3.69 -4.73 -3.19
CA VAL A 48 2.34 -4.34 -3.61
C VAL A 48 1.42 -4.32 -2.42
N MET A 49 0.66 -3.24 -2.30
CA MET A 49 -0.43 -3.14 -1.33
C MET A 49 -1.74 -3.10 -2.12
N GLU A 50 -2.62 -4.05 -1.87
CA GLU A 50 -3.82 -4.27 -2.68
C GLU A 50 -5.06 -4.38 -1.80
N PHE A 51 -6.14 -3.72 -2.20
CA PHE A 51 -7.43 -3.83 -1.53
C PHE A 51 -8.57 -3.51 -2.49
N GLU A 52 -9.80 -3.89 -2.11
CA GLU A 52 -10.98 -3.69 -2.92
C GLU A 52 -11.87 -2.62 -2.34
N VAL A 53 -12.50 -1.85 -3.22
CA VAL A 53 -13.53 -0.87 -2.87
C VAL A 53 -14.70 -1.00 -3.84
N ASN A 54 -15.88 -0.55 -3.43
CA ASN A 54 -17.07 -0.58 -4.30
C ASN A 54 -16.99 0.49 -5.38
N GLU A 55 -16.50 1.67 -5.03
CA GLU A 55 -16.40 2.82 -5.93
C GLU A 55 -15.25 3.74 -5.51
N MET A 56 -14.85 4.64 -6.41
CA MET A 56 -13.75 5.56 -6.16
C MET A 56 -14.01 6.53 -5.00
N ALA A 57 -15.25 6.95 -4.80
CA ALA A 57 -15.59 7.85 -3.69
C ALA A 57 -15.25 7.22 -2.33
N GLU A 58 -15.44 5.92 -2.17
CA GLU A 58 -15.05 5.18 -0.97
C GLU A 58 -13.54 5.23 -0.75
N TYR A 59 -12.77 5.01 -1.81
CA TYR A 59 -11.31 5.10 -1.73
C TYR A 59 -10.84 6.50 -1.37
N GLU A 60 -11.40 7.52 -2.00
CA GLU A 60 -11.03 8.92 -1.74
C GLU A 60 -11.29 9.32 -0.29
N LYS A 61 -12.41 8.87 0.26
CA LYS A 61 -12.74 9.08 1.68
C LYS A 61 -11.72 8.45 2.60
N GLN A 62 -11.34 7.20 2.34
CA GLN A 62 -10.34 6.48 3.13
C GLN A 62 -8.98 7.15 3.03
N TYR A 63 -8.60 7.58 1.85
CA TYR A 63 -7.33 8.26 1.62
C TYR A 63 -7.24 9.58 2.39
N LYS A 64 -8.31 10.37 2.41
CA LYS A 64 -8.38 11.60 3.21
C LYS A 64 -8.25 11.33 4.69
N GLN A 65 -8.90 10.27 5.19
CA GLN A 65 -8.77 9.86 6.59
C GLN A 65 -7.33 9.48 6.93
N TYR A 66 -6.69 8.73 6.04
CA TYR A 66 -5.29 8.35 6.18
C TYR A 66 -4.38 9.58 6.27
N LEU A 67 -4.54 10.55 5.37
CA LEU A 67 -3.72 11.75 5.34
C LEU A 67 -3.89 12.64 6.57
N SER A 68 -5.05 12.60 7.22
CA SER A 68 -5.34 13.42 8.40
C SER A 68 -5.04 12.73 9.72
N ASP A 69 -4.61 11.47 9.70
CA ASP A 69 -4.32 10.69 10.90
C ASP A 69 -2.86 10.85 11.33
N PRO A 70 -2.59 11.55 12.45
CA PRO A 70 -1.21 11.74 12.91
C PRO A 70 -0.51 10.44 13.30
N GLU A 71 -1.25 9.46 13.80
CA GLU A 71 -0.72 8.14 14.15
C GLU A 71 -0.20 7.41 12.91
N MET A 72 -0.95 7.49 11.80
CA MET A 72 -0.51 6.90 10.53
C MET A 72 0.73 7.58 9.98
N LYS A 73 0.80 8.89 10.08
CA LYS A 73 1.98 9.64 9.66
C LYS A 73 3.22 9.21 10.43
N GLU A 74 3.09 9.02 11.74
CA GLU A 74 4.20 8.57 12.58
C GLU A 74 4.62 7.14 12.23
N LYS A 75 3.69 6.22 12.07
CA LYS A 75 3.97 4.83 11.70
C LYS A 75 4.62 4.70 10.33
N MET A 76 4.23 5.54 9.37
CA MET A 76 4.76 5.52 8.01
C MET A 76 5.99 6.40 7.82
N LYS A 77 6.50 6.98 8.90
CA LYS A 77 7.69 7.82 8.83
C LYS A 77 8.87 7.03 8.27
N GLY A 78 9.52 7.60 7.28
CA GLY A 78 10.68 6.99 6.64
C GLY A 78 10.39 6.03 5.49
N TYR A 79 9.10 5.71 5.23
CA TYR A 79 8.80 4.77 4.15
C TYR A 79 9.23 5.30 2.78
N ALA A 80 9.19 6.61 2.58
CA ALA A 80 9.57 7.23 1.32
C ALA A 80 11.05 7.00 0.98
N ASP A 81 11.88 6.73 1.98
CA ASP A 81 13.30 6.42 1.76
C ASP A 81 13.55 4.94 1.45
N MET A 82 12.51 4.10 1.53
CA MET A 82 12.62 2.66 1.32
C MET A 82 12.41 2.26 -0.13
N TYR A 83 11.83 3.13 -0.97
CA TYR A 83 11.56 2.80 -2.36
C TYR A 83 12.15 3.85 -3.31
N GLN A 84 12.37 3.44 -4.55
CA GLN A 84 12.91 4.28 -5.60
C GLN A 84 11.90 4.58 -6.70
N GLU A 85 10.81 3.84 -6.75
CA GLU A 85 9.77 3.95 -7.77
C GLU A 85 8.46 3.52 -7.18
N GLY A 86 7.38 4.20 -7.53
CA GLY A 86 6.05 3.82 -7.07
C GLY A 86 4.97 4.32 -8.02
N TYR A 87 3.88 3.56 -8.12
CA TYR A 87 2.71 3.95 -8.91
C TYR A 87 1.47 3.28 -8.36
N ARG A 88 0.32 3.76 -8.80
CA ARG A 88 -0.99 3.24 -8.40
C ARG A 88 -1.77 2.78 -9.61
N GLU A 89 -2.41 1.64 -9.47
CA GLU A 89 -3.35 1.13 -10.46
C GLU A 89 -4.73 1.02 -9.82
N VAL A 90 -5.76 1.33 -10.60
CA VAL A 90 -7.15 1.11 -10.22
C VAL A 90 -7.76 0.27 -11.33
N LEU A 91 -8.20 -0.93 -11.00
CA LEU A 91 -8.66 -1.91 -11.97
C LEU A 91 -10.09 -2.34 -11.68
N HIS A 92 -10.87 -2.62 -12.73
CA HIS A 92 -12.19 -3.21 -12.58
C HIS A 92 -12.09 -4.71 -12.35
N ILE A 93 -12.89 -5.22 -11.43
CA ILE A 93 -13.10 -6.66 -11.29
C ILE A 93 -14.21 -7.04 -12.25
N ILE A 94 -13.92 -7.94 -13.16
CA ILE A 94 -14.89 -8.42 -14.14
C ILE A 94 -15.71 -9.58 -13.57
#